data_7b9140260779378f1e0d355da25e3d78
#
_entry.id   7b9140260779378f1e0d355da25e3d78
#
_cell.length_a   1.000
_cell.length_b   1.000
_cell.length_c   1.000
_cell.angle_alpha   90.00
_cell.angle_beta   90.00
_cell.angle_gamma   90.00
#
_symmetry.space_group_name_H-M   'P 1'
#
loop_
_entity.id
_entity.type
_entity.pdbx_description
1 polymer ?
#
loop_
_entity_poly.entity_id
_entity_poly.type
_entity_poly.pdbx_seq_one_letter_code
_entity_poly.pdbx_strand_id
1 'polypeptide(L)' 'QGQPDNIRALHRLAIAAAHMGDLDAARAAYQEAERVLPSPPREYFANTHAFTHEEDLEFLLEGLRLAGWQG' A
#
# COMPACT_ATOMS: atom_id res chain seq x y z
N GLN A 1 14.64 -14.63 -1.83
CA GLN A 1 13.85 -14.83 -2.17
C GLN A 1 12.87 -14.17 -1.50
N GLY A 2 11.92 -14.08 -1.48
CA GLY A 2 10.98 -13.56 -0.70
C GLY A 2 10.69 -12.16 -0.69
N GLN A 3 11.28 -11.30 -1.42
CA GLN A 3 10.97 -10.03 -1.31
C GLN A 3 9.61 -9.68 -1.65
N PRO A 4 8.97 -10.15 -2.68
CA PRO A 4 7.64 -9.74 -3.04
C PRO A 4 6.59 -9.98 -1.99
N ASP A 5 6.72 -11.03 -1.21
CA ASP A 5 5.74 -11.31 -0.20
C ASP A 5 5.78 -10.29 0.91
N ASN A 6 6.95 -9.86 1.30
CA ASN A 6 7.08 -8.89 2.34
C ASN A 6 6.51 -7.55 1.92
N ILE A 7 6.78 -7.10 0.71
CA ILE A 7 6.31 -5.80 0.28
C ILE A 7 4.79 -5.78 0.20
N ARG A 8 4.17 -6.88 -0.22
CA ARG A 8 2.73 -6.95 -0.30
C ARG A 8 2.11 -6.91 1.09
N ALA A 9 2.71 -7.60 2.04
CA ALA A 9 2.21 -7.60 3.40
C ALA A 9 2.31 -6.22 4.01
N LEU A 10 3.41 -5.51 3.75
CA LEU A 10 3.58 -4.17 4.27
C LEU A 10 2.57 -3.21 3.66
N HIS A 11 2.30 -3.33 2.37
CA HIS A 11 1.31 -2.49 1.74
C HIS A 11 -0.07 -2.74 2.32
N ARG A 12 -0.43 -4.01 2.52
CA ARG A 12 -1.71 -4.33 3.10
C ARG A 12 -1.86 -3.79 4.50
N LEU A 13 -0.81 -3.91 5.29
CA LEU A 13 -0.82 -3.42 6.64
C LEU A 13 -1.01 -1.90 6.65
N ALA A 14 -0.30 -1.21 5.77
CA ALA A 14 -0.42 0.24 5.69
C ALA A 14 -1.84 0.66 5.31
N ILE A 15 -2.42 -0.02 4.34
CA ILE A 15 -3.76 0.30 3.89
C ILE A 15 -4.78 0.04 4.99
N ALA A 16 -4.69 -1.10 5.64
CA ALA A 16 -5.63 -1.46 6.69
C ALA A 16 -5.54 -0.48 7.85
N ALA A 17 -4.33 -0.16 8.26
CA ALA A 17 -4.14 0.77 9.38
C ALA A 17 -4.69 2.15 9.02
N ALA A 18 -4.46 2.59 7.79
CA ALA A 18 -4.91 3.91 7.35
C ALA A 18 -6.43 3.99 7.39
N HIS A 19 -7.10 2.95 6.92
CA HIS A 19 -8.56 2.97 6.91
C HIS A 19 -9.16 2.80 8.30
N MET A 20 -8.37 2.29 9.24
CA MET A 20 -8.81 2.20 10.61
C MET A 20 -8.55 3.50 11.36
N GLY A 21 -7.89 4.44 10.73
CA GLY A 21 -7.59 5.70 11.37
C GLY A 21 -6.25 5.71 12.11
N ASP A 22 -5.51 4.61 12.08
CA ASP A 22 -4.23 4.52 12.77
C ASP A 22 -3.14 4.97 11.82
N LEU A 23 -3.03 6.27 11.64
CA LEU A 23 -2.11 6.81 10.65
C LEU A 23 -0.65 6.61 11.03
N ASP A 24 -0.35 6.56 12.31
CA ASP A 24 1.03 6.31 12.74
C ASP A 24 1.48 4.92 12.32
N ALA A 25 0.64 3.92 12.53
CA ALA A 25 0.96 2.56 12.13
C ALA A 25 1.00 2.46 10.61
N ALA A 26 0.09 3.15 9.93
CA ALA A 26 0.07 3.14 8.47
C ALA A 26 1.36 3.70 7.91
N ARG A 27 1.81 4.83 8.44
CA ARG A 27 3.02 5.45 7.96
C ARG A 27 4.24 4.59 8.23
N ALA A 28 4.30 3.97 9.41
CA ALA A 28 5.42 3.13 9.75
C ALA A 28 5.52 1.95 8.79
N ALA A 29 4.39 1.31 8.49
CA ALA A 29 4.37 0.19 7.58
C ALA A 29 4.75 0.63 6.17
N TYR A 30 4.24 1.78 5.72
CA TYR A 30 4.55 2.25 4.39
C TYR A 30 6.01 2.66 4.28
N GLN A 31 6.58 3.25 5.32
CA GLN A 31 7.99 3.62 5.28
C GLN A 31 8.86 2.40 5.12
N GLU A 32 8.49 1.32 5.77
CA GLU A 32 9.24 0.09 5.64
C GLU A 32 9.12 -0.43 4.21
N ALA A 33 7.95 -0.33 3.62
CA ALA A 33 7.74 -0.75 2.24
C ALA A 33 8.54 0.11 1.27
N GLU A 34 8.64 1.39 1.57
CA GLU A 34 9.38 2.30 0.71
C GLU A 34 10.85 1.94 0.64
N ARG A 35 11.39 1.36 1.67
CA ARG A 35 12.80 0.97 1.66
C ARG A 35 13.03 -0.15 0.66
N VAL A 36 12.02 -0.98 0.45
CA VAL A 36 12.14 -2.09 -0.48
C VAL A 36 11.76 -1.64 -1.89
N LEU A 37 10.71 -0.86 -2.01
CA LEU A 37 10.21 -0.42 -3.31
C LEU A 37 9.80 1.04 -3.22
N PRO A 38 10.67 1.98 -3.54
CA PRO A 38 10.38 3.40 -3.38
C PRO A 38 9.33 3.89 -4.37
N SER A 39 8.37 4.61 -3.88
CA SER A 39 7.36 5.29 -4.67
C SER A 39 6.84 4.50 -5.85
N PRO A 40 6.23 3.35 -5.63
CA PRO A 40 5.74 2.56 -6.76
C PRO A 40 4.62 3.30 -7.47
N PRO A 41 4.51 3.13 -8.78
CA PRO A 41 3.46 3.81 -9.52
C PRO A 41 2.11 3.14 -9.31
N ARG A 42 1.06 3.86 -9.70
CA ARG A 42 -0.30 3.34 -9.56
C ARG A 42 -0.44 1.98 -10.26
N GLU A 43 0.18 1.83 -11.43
CA GLU A 43 0.10 0.60 -12.16
C GLU A 43 0.64 -0.59 -11.40
N TYR A 44 1.63 -0.36 -10.56
CA TYR A 44 2.19 -1.44 -9.77
C TYR A 44 1.11 -2.07 -8.90
N PHE A 45 0.31 -1.23 -8.24
CA PHE A 45 -0.75 -1.73 -7.37
C PHE A 45 -1.87 -2.38 -8.19
N ALA A 46 -2.20 -1.80 -9.32
CA ALA A 46 -3.24 -2.36 -10.16
C ALA A 46 -2.85 -3.73 -10.68
N ASN A 47 -1.57 -3.93 -10.99
CA ASN A 47 -1.10 -5.19 -11.51
C ASN A 47 -0.80 -6.23 -10.43
N THR A 48 -0.42 -5.79 -9.26
CA THR A 48 -0.03 -6.71 -8.20
C THR A 48 -1.22 -7.29 -7.47
N HIS A 49 -2.31 -6.54 -7.41
CA HIS A 49 -3.52 -6.99 -6.73
C HIS A 49 -4.61 -7.25 -7.76
N ALA A 50 -5.34 -8.32 -7.59
CA ALA A 50 -6.41 -8.66 -8.52
C ALA A 50 -7.68 -7.95 -8.06
N PHE A 51 -8.12 -7.00 -8.85
CA PHE A 51 -9.33 -6.27 -8.53
C PHE A 51 -10.38 -6.55 -9.57
N THR A 52 -11.62 -6.76 -9.13
CA THR A 52 -12.72 -6.95 -10.02
C THR A 52 -13.31 -5.61 -10.39
N HIS A 53 -13.28 -4.65 -9.46
CA HIS A 53 -13.85 -3.34 -9.66
C HIS A 53 -12.84 -2.26 -9.41
N GLU A 54 -12.97 -1.19 -10.17
CA GLU A 54 -12.07 -0.07 -10.06
C GLU A 54 -12.17 0.60 -8.70
N GLU A 55 -13.34 0.58 -8.08
CA GLU A 55 -13.50 1.19 -6.77
C GLU A 55 -12.65 0.48 -5.72
N ASP A 56 -12.38 -0.81 -5.91
CA ASP A 56 -11.53 -1.53 -4.96
C ASP A 56 -10.10 -1.00 -5.05
N LEU A 57 -9.65 -0.71 -6.25
CA LEU A 57 -8.33 -0.15 -6.43
C LEU A 57 -8.27 1.25 -5.83
N GLU A 58 -9.31 2.05 -6.01
CA GLU A 58 -9.33 3.39 -5.45
C GLU A 58 -9.29 3.36 -3.93
N PHE A 59 -9.99 2.41 -3.32
CA PHE A 59 -9.98 2.25 -1.88
C PHE A 59 -8.56 1.95 -1.40
N LEU A 60 -7.88 1.07 -2.10
CA LEU A 60 -6.52 0.72 -1.75
C LEU A 60 -5.59 1.92 -1.90
N LEU A 61 -5.71 2.65 -2.99
CA LEU A 61 -4.85 3.80 -3.24
C LEU A 61 -5.08 4.90 -2.22
N GLU A 62 -6.31 5.07 -1.79
CA GLU A 62 -6.61 6.09 -0.80
C GLU A 62 -5.92 5.74 0.51
N GLY A 63 -5.96 4.47 0.91
CA GLY A 63 -5.26 4.05 2.12
C GLY A 63 -3.76 4.29 2.02
N LEU A 64 -3.20 4.03 0.86
CA LEU A 64 -1.77 4.26 0.66
C LEU A 64 -1.44 5.75 0.73
N ARG A 65 -2.29 6.60 0.19
CA ARG A 65 -2.04 8.03 0.24
C ARG A 65 -2.04 8.52 1.67
N LEU A 66 -2.96 8.00 2.47
CA LEU A 66 -3.00 8.37 3.89
C LEU A 66 -1.74 7.90 4.60
N ALA A 67 -1.15 6.81 4.13
CA ALA A 67 0.07 6.29 4.73
C ALA A 67 1.34 6.96 4.22
N GLY A 68 1.21 7.81 3.19
CA GLY A 68 2.36 8.54 2.70
C GLY A 68 2.69 8.35 1.23
N TRP A 69 1.96 7.50 0.53
CA TRP A 69 2.21 7.26 -0.88
C TRP A 69 1.81 8.50 -1.68
N GLN A 70 2.65 8.91 -2.59
CA GLN A 70 2.42 10.13 -3.31
C GLN A 70 2.02 9.94 -4.75
N GLY A 71 1.70 8.77 -5.11
CA GLY A 71 1.14 8.47 -6.37
C GLY A 71 1.89 8.43 -7.54
#